data_18013a95493332f84ad24bfe842d2680
#
_entry.id   18013a95493332f84ad24bfe842d2680
#
_cell.length_a   1.000
_cell.length_b   1.000
_cell.length_c   1.000
_cell.angle_alpha   90.00
_cell.angle_beta   90.00
_cell.angle_gamma   90.00
#
_symmetry.space_group_name_H-M   'P 1'
#
loop_
_entity.id
_entity.type
_entity.pdbx_description
1 polymer ?
#
loop_
_entity_poly.entity_id
_entity_poly.type
_entity_poly.pdbx_seq_one_letter_code
_entity_poly.pdbx_strand_id
1 'polypeptide(L)'
;MTAAVSSTDAAQAALAGEHACVYGYGVAGAHLPDGGEPARRALGAHRHQRDALAAAIRAAGAEPVAAEPGYTLPEPVADDAAARRLAVTMEQRLAALYADLVAAADTPELRELAARAVVTASVAALSWGGEPAAFPGLDDRVG
;
A
#
# COMPACT_ATOMS: atom_id res chain seq x y z
N MET A 1 -1.04 -15.62 -24.24
CA MET A 1 -0.57 -15.98 -22.89
C MET A 1 0.16 -14.77 -22.32
N THR A 2 -0.35 -14.21 -21.25
CA THR A 2 0.39 -13.23 -20.46
C THR A 2 1.41 -13.98 -19.60
N ALA A 3 2.67 -13.56 -19.63
CA ALA A 3 3.69 -14.10 -18.73
C ALA A 3 3.28 -13.84 -17.27
N ALA A 4 3.54 -14.80 -16.40
CA ALA A 4 3.32 -14.61 -14.97
C ALA A 4 4.20 -13.46 -14.46
N VAL A 5 3.64 -12.62 -13.59
CA VAL A 5 4.37 -11.52 -12.96
C VAL A 5 5.47 -12.12 -12.08
N SER A 6 6.71 -11.65 -12.22
CA SER A 6 7.81 -12.15 -11.39
C SER A 6 7.69 -11.68 -9.94
N SER A 7 8.32 -12.41 -9.03
CA SER A 7 8.41 -12.01 -7.61
C SER A 7 8.98 -10.60 -7.46
N THR A 8 10.04 -10.29 -8.18
CA THR A 8 10.67 -8.96 -8.14
C THR A 8 9.76 -7.88 -8.71
N ASP A 9 9.07 -8.13 -9.82
CA ASP A 9 8.15 -7.14 -10.40
C ASP A 9 6.96 -6.85 -9.46
N ALA A 10 6.41 -7.89 -8.82
CA ALA A 10 5.34 -7.72 -7.84
C ALA A 10 5.83 -6.94 -6.60
N ALA A 11 7.05 -7.20 -6.14
CA ALA A 11 7.66 -6.45 -5.03
C ALA A 11 7.90 -4.98 -5.40
N GLN A 12 8.36 -4.70 -6.63
CA GLN A 12 8.52 -3.33 -7.14
C GLN A 12 7.18 -2.59 -7.22
N ALA A 13 6.13 -3.26 -7.67
CA ALA A 13 4.79 -2.68 -7.71
C ALA A 13 4.27 -2.34 -6.30
N ALA A 14 4.47 -3.24 -5.32
CA ALA A 14 4.12 -2.97 -3.93
C ALA A 14 4.93 -1.80 -3.35
N LEU A 15 6.23 -1.73 -3.65
CA LEU A 15 7.10 -0.62 -3.24
C LEU A 15 6.61 0.72 -3.83
N ALA A 16 6.25 0.76 -5.10
CA ALA A 16 5.66 1.95 -5.72
C ALA A 16 4.36 2.38 -5.00
N GLY A 17 3.53 1.41 -4.60
CA GLY A 17 2.34 1.65 -3.79
C GLY A 17 2.66 2.23 -2.41
N GLU A 18 3.70 1.76 -1.74
CA GLU A 18 4.16 2.32 -0.46
C GLU A 18 4.67 3.76 -0.61
N HIS A 19 5.41 4.05 -1.68
CA HIS A 19 5.82 5.44 -1.96
C HIS A 19 4.62 6.37 -2.14
N ALA A 20 3.59 5.92 -2.86
CA ALA A 20 2.36 6.68 -3.04
C ALA A 20 1.62 6.88 -1.70
N CYS A 21 1.58 5.88 -0.82
CA CYS A 21 0.98 5.98 0.51
C CYS A 21 1.72 6.96 1.41
N VAL A 22 3.04 6.94 1.39
CA VAL A 22 3.86 7.91 2.14
C VAL A 22 3.53 9.34 1.73
N TYR A 23 3.43 9.59 0.42
CA TYR A 23 3.01 10.90 -0.10
C TYR A 23 1.57 11.23 0.32
N GLY A 24 0.64 10.32 0.08
CA GLY A 24 -0.78 10.53 0.34
C GLY A 24 -1.12 10.76 1.81
N TYR A 25 -0.48 10.05 2.73
CA TYR A 25 -0.66 10.28 4.17
C TYR A 25 -0.07 11.60 4.63
N GLY A 26 0.98 12.09 3.96
CA GLY A 26 1.47 13.46 4.19
C GLY A 26 0.40 14.49 3.83
N VAL A 27 -0.27 14.32 2.71
CA VAL A 27 -1.37 15.21 2.29
C VAL A 27 -2.59 15.06 3.21
N ALA A 28 -3.03 13.82 3.47
CA ALA A 28 -4.19 13.56 4.33
C ALA A 28 -4.02 14.14 5.74
N GLY A 29 -2.85 13.97 6.33
CA GLY A 29 -2.55 14.44 7.68
C GLY A 29 -2.74 15.95 7.85
N ALA A 30 -2.49 16.73 6.82
CA ALA A 30 -2.67 18.18 6.83
C ALA A 30 -4.15 18.62 6.91
N HIS A 31 -5.08 17.72 6.59
CA HIS A 31 -6.52 17.99 6.52
C HIS A 31 -7.34 17.26 7.59
N LEU A 32 -6.66 16.56 8.51
CA LEU A 32 -7.29 15.85 9.61
C LEU A 32 -7.22 16.66 10.90
N PRO A 33 -8.24 16.53 11.80
CA PRO A 33 -8.24 17.21 13.09
C PRO A 33 -7.11 16.69 13.99
N ASP A 34 -6.82 17.42 15.07
CA ASP A 34 -5.84 17.07 16.10
C ASP A 34 -4.42 16.80 15.55
N GLY A 35 -4.04 17.56 14.50
CA GLY A 35 -2.74 17.46 13.87
C GLY A 35 -2.50 16.15 13.09
N GLY A 36 -3.55 15.38 12.81
CA GLY A 36 -3.46 14.20 11.98
C GLY A 36 -2.69 13.04 12.62
N GLU A 37 -2.81 12.82 13.91
CA GLU A 37 -2.09 11.77 14.64
C GLU A 37 -2.26 10.37 14.03
N PRO A 38 -3.49 9.91 13.64
CA PRO A 38 -3.64 8.63 12.97
C PRO A 38 -2.90 8.56 11.63
N ALA A 39 -2.90 9.65 10.86
CA ALA A 39 -2.17 9.72 9.59
C ALA A 39 -0.66 9.69 9.78
N ARG A 40 -0.14 10.34 10.84
CA ARG A 40 1.30 10.27 11.17
C ARG A 40 1.73 8.87 11.56
N ARG A 41 0.92 8.14 12.34
CA ARG A 41 1.20 6.72 12.66
C ARG A 41 1.19 5.86 11.40
N ALA A 42 0.20 6.02 10.54
CA ALA A 42 0.14 5.31 9.25
C ALA A 42 1.36 5.63 8.39
N LEU A 43 1.72 6.92 8.26
CA LEU A 43 2.91 7.35 7.53
C LEU A 43 4.19 6.66 8.04
N GLY A 44 4.37 6.57 9.35
CA GLY A 44 5.51 5.87 9.95
C GLY A 44 5.51 4.38 9.63
N ALA A 45 4.36 3.73 9.69
CA ALA A 45 4.21 2.30 9.34
C ALA A 45 4.53 2.04 7.87
N HIS A 46 4.04 2.88 6.96
CA HIS A 46 4.33 2.75 5.53
C HIS A 46 5.79 3.03 5.18
N ARG A 47 6.45 3.95 5.86
CA ARG A 47 7.90 4.14 5.72
C ARG A 47 8.68 2.89 6.11
N HIS A 48 8.29 2.26 7.21
CA HIS A 48 8.93 1.02 7.65
C HIS A 48 8.72 -0.11 6.63
N GLN A 49 7.50 -0.27 6.13
CA GLN A 49 7.17 -1.28 5.13
C GLN A 49 7.88 -1.03 3.79
N ARG A 50 7.94 0.22 3.35
CA ARG A 50 8.74 0.65 2.18
C ARG A 50 10.20 0.19 2.31
N ASP A 51 10.80 0.44 3.46
CA ASP A 51 12.21 0.12 3.69
C ASP A 51 12.43 -1.41 3.70
N ALA A 52 11.49 -2.18 4.25
CA ALA A 52 11.53 -3.64 4.23
C ALA A 52 11.43 -4.21 2.80
N LEU A 53 10.54 -3.68 1.97
CA LEU A 53 10.43 -4.06 0.55
C LEU A 53 11.70 -3.69 -0.23
N ALA A 54 12.24 -2.51 -0.02
CA ALA A 54 13.47 -2.09 -0.68
C ALA A 54 14.64 -3.02 -0.31
N ALA A 55 14.74 -3.43 0.94
CA ALA A 55 15.75 -4.41 1.37
C ALA A 55 15.57 -5.78 0.70
N ALA A 56 14.33 -6.27 0.60
CA ALA A 56 14.02 -7.53 -0.08
C ALA A 56 14.37 -7.49 -1.58
N ILE A 57 14.06 -6.37 -2.25
CA ILE A 57 14.38 -6.17 -3.67
C ILE A 57 15.91 -6.17 -3.89
N ARG A 58 16.67 -5.48 -3.04
CA ARG A 58 18.14 -5.49 -3.11
C ARG A 58 18.70 -6.88 -2.86
N ALA A 59 18.16 -7.62 -1.90
CA ALA A 59 18.56 -8.99 -1.62
C ALA A 59 18.32 -9.92 -2.83
N ALA A 60 17.31 -9.63 -3.64
CA ALA A 60 17.02 -10.32 -4.90
C ALA A 60 17.91 -9.86 -6.06
N GLY A 61 18.84 -8.92 -5.85
CA GLY A 61 19.76 -8.43 -6.86
C GLY A 61 19.22 -7.33 -7.76
N ALA A 62 18.09 -6.70 -7.40
CA ALA A 62 17.49 -5.64 -8.19
C ALA A 62 17.62 -4.27 -7.49
N GLU A 63 17.49 -3.20 -8.26
CA GLU A 63 17.46 -1.84 -7.73
C GLU A 63 16.02 -1.46 -7.37
N PRO A 64 15.75 -1.06 -6.10
CA PRO A 64 14.41 -0.62 -5.71
C PRO A 64 13.93 0.60 -6.50
N VAL A 65 12.68 0.60 -6.93
CA VAL A 65 12.07 1.76 -7.59
C VAL A 65 12.11 2.98 -6.65
N ALA A 66 12.50 4.14 -7.19
CA ALA A 66 12.54 5.38 -6.44
C ALA A 66 11.14 5.98 -6.29
N ALA A 67 10.97 6.81 -5.23
CA ALA A 67 9.78 7.63 -5.10
C ALA A 67 9.70 8.68 -6.22
N GLU A 68 8.48 8.95 -6.68
CA GLU A 68 8.22 10.05 -7.61
C GLU A 68 8.24 11.40 -6.87
N PRO A 69 8.50 12.52 -7.58
CA PRO A 69 8.43 13.86 -6.97
C PRO A 69 7.05 14.21 -6.42
N GLY A 70 5.99 13.62 -6.97
CA GLY A 70 4.61 13.76 -6.53
C GLY A 70 3.73 12.70 -7.17
N TYR A 71 2.53 12.55 -6.66
CA TYR A 71 1.54 11.57 -7.13
C TYR A 71 0.22 12.25 -7.41
N THR A 72 -0.47 11.81 -8.47
CA THR A 72 -1.83 12.24 -8.76
C THR A 72 -2.78 11.59 -7.76
N LEU A 73 -3.54 12.40 -7.04
CA LEU A 73 -4.54 11.92 -6.10
C LEU A 73 -5.86 11.62 -6.81
N PRO A 74 -6.67 10.64 -6.32
CA PRO A 74 -7.96 10.30 -6.93
C PRO A 74 -8.94 11.47 -6.97
N GLU A 75 -8.91 12.34 -5.95
CA GLU A 75 -9.70 13.55 -5.84
C GLU A 75 -8.91 14.61 -5.07
N PRO A 76 -9.26 15.91 -5.20
CA PRO A 76 -8.68 16.94 -4.35
C PRO A 76 -8.98 16.69 -2.87
N VAL A 77 -7.98 16.87 -2.01
CA VAL A 77 -8.15 16.73 -0.55
C VAL A 77 -8.38 18.11 0.04
N ALA A 78 -9.66 18.46 0.22
CA ALA A 78 -10.06 19.79 0.71
C ALA A 78 -10.52 19.77 2.18
N ASP A 79 -10.87 18.60 2.71
CA ASP A 79 -11.44 18.44 4.05
C ASP A 79 -11.11 17.08 4.68
N ASP A 80 -11.55 16.87 5.91
CA ASP A 80 -11.39 15.62 6.66
C ASP A 80 -12.04 14.43 5.93
N ALA A 81 -13.24 14.59 5.39
CA ALA A 81 -13.93 13.51 4.70
C ALA A 81 -13.15 13.04 3.45
N ALA A 82 -12.64 13.97 2.65
CA ALA A 82 -11.80 13.67 1.50
C ALA A 82 -10.48 13.00 1.92
N ALA A 83 -9.86 13.45 3.02
CA ALA A 83 -8.65 12.84 3.56
C ALA A 83 -8.88 11.38 3.96
N ARG A 84 -10.01 11.06 4.60
CA ARG A 84 -10.38 9.69 4.98
C ARG A 84 -10.65 8.81 3.75
N ARG A 85 -11.35 9.33 2.75
CA ARG A 85 -11.57 8.61 1.48
C ARG A 85 -10.25 8.31 0.76
N LEU A 86 -9.32 9.25 0.77
CA LEU A 86 -7.98 9.02 0.23
C LEU A 86 -7.28 7.86 0.96
N ALA A 87 -7.30 7.87 2.29
CA ALA A 87 -6.70 6.80 3.09
C ALA A 87 -7.33 5.43 2.76
N VAL A 88 -8.66 5.33 2.69
CA VAL A 88 -9.35 4.09 2.28
C VAL A 88 -8.88 3.62 0.91
N THR A 89 -8.85 4.51 -0.07
CA THR A 89 -8.42 4.17 -1.44
C THR A 89 -6.98 3.67 -1.48
N MET A 90 -6.07 4.33 -0.76
CA MET A 90 -4.66 3.93 -0.71
C MET A 90 -4.49 2.54 -0.10
N GLU A 91 -5.13 2.28 1.02
CA GLU A 91 -5.03 0.99 1.72
C GLU A 91 -5.64 -0.14 0.89
N GLN A 92 -6.77 0.09 0.23
CA GLN A 92 -7.37 -0.90 -0.66
C GLN A 92 -6.48 -1.22 -1.87
N ARG A 93 -5.86 -0.22 -2.48
CA ARG A 93 -4.90 -0.42 -3.57
C ARG A 93 -3.67 -1.19 -3.10
N LEU A 94 -3.15 -0.87 -1.93
CA LEU A 94 -2.04 -1.62 -1.34
C LEU A 94 -2.41 -3.07 -1.05
N ALA A 95 -3.59 -3.34 -0.51
CA ALA A 95 -4.05 -4.71 -0.27
C ALA A 95 -4.02 -5.53 -1.57
N ALA A 96 -4.45 -4.94 -2.70
CA ALA A 96 -4.40 -5.60 -4.01
C ALA A 96 -2.95 -5.88 -4.47
N LEU A 97 -2.05 -4.90 -4.33
CA LEU A 97 -0.64 -5.05 -4.70
C LEU A 97 0.06 -6.12 -3.86
N TYR A 98 -0.21 -6.16 -2.57
CA TYR A 98 0.34 -7.20 -1.70
C TYR A 98 -0.29 -8.58 -1.95
N ALA A 99 -1.56 -8.66 -2.32
CA ALA A 99 -2.17 -9.93 -2.75
C ALA A 99 -1.47 -10.50 -4.00
N ASP A 100 -1.13 -9.63 -4.95
CA ASP A 100 -0.32 -10.02 -6.12
C ASP A 100 1.07 -10.51 -5.70
N LEU A 101 1.70 -9.85 -4.74
CA LEU A 101 3.00 -10.26 -4.23
C LEU A 101 2.92 -11.60 -3.47
N VAL A 102 1.85 -11.86 -2.71
CA VAL A 102 1.63 -13.19 -2.09
C VAL A 102 1.64 -14.29 -3.15
N ALA A 103 0.96 -14.05 -4.27
CA ALA A 103 0.89 -15.02 -5.37
C ALA A 103 2.22 -15.21 -6.08
N ALA A 104 3.01 -14.14 -6.25
CA ALA A 104 4.24 -14.12 -7.03
C ALA A 104 5.51 -14.42 -6.22
N ALA A 105 5.47 -14.28 -4.88
CA ALA A 105 6.65 -14.38 -4.03
C ALA A 105 7.35 -15.74 -4.15
N ASP A 106 8.65 -15.70 -4.43
CA ASP A 106 9.50 -16.88 -4.62
C ASP A 106 10.18 -17.36 -3.35
N THR A 107 10.10 -16.59 -2.25
CA THR A 107 10.61 -16.98 -0.94
C THR A 107 9.50 -17.00 0.11
N PRO A 108 9.57 -17.89 1.12
CA PRO A 108 8.60 -17.90 2.22
C PRO A 108 8.58 -16.58 3.00
N GLU A 109 9.73 -15.96 3.19
CA GLU A 109 9.88 -14.70 3.93
C GLU A 109 9.17 -13.55 3.24
N LEU A 110 9.34 -13.43 1.94
CA LEU A 110 8.67 -12.39 1.16
C LEU A 110 7.15 -12.63 1.10
N ARG A 111 6.74 -13.89 0.98
CA ARG A 111 5.32 -14.24 0.99
C ARG A 111 4.67 -13.92 2.35
N GLU A 112 5.36 -14.21 3.45
CA GLU A 112 4.88 -13.86 4.80
C GLU A 112 4.77 -12.35 4.98
N LEU A 113 5.77 -11.59 4.57
CA LEU A 113 5.74 -10.12 4.59
C LEU A 113 4.51 -9.61 3.83
N ALA A 114 4.30 -10.09 2.62
CA ALA A 114 3.18 -9.69 1.78
C ALA A 114 1.82 -10.07 2.38
N ALA A 115 1.68 -11.28 2.91
CA ALA A 115 0.44 -11.73 3.54
C ALA A 115 0.08 -10.90 4.78
N ARG A 116 1.04 -10.58 5.62
CA ARG A 116 0.83 -9.68 6.77
C ARG A 116 0.41 -8.28 6.31
N ALA A 117 1.02 -7.79 5.23
CA ALA A 117 0.69 -6.47 4.69
C ALA A 117 -0.73 -6.41 4.11
N VAL A 118 -1.23 -7.48 3.48
CA VAL A 118 -2.64 -7.57 3.05
C VAL A 118 -3.58 -7.37 4.24
N VAL A 119 -3.32 -8.08 5.34
CA VAL A 119 -4.15 -7.98 6.56
C VAL A 119 -4.07 -6.56 7.13
N THR A 120 -2.88 -6.01 7.27
CA THR A 120 -2.66 -4.67 7.83
C THR A 120 -3.36 -3.60 7.01
N ALA A 121 -3.20 -3.61 5.68
CA ALA A 121 -3.85 -2.65 4.78
C ALA A 121 -5.38 -2.78 4.82
N SER A 122 -5.89 -4.01 4.86
CA SER A 122 -7.34 -4.27 4.92
C SER A 122 -7.96 -3.75 6.22
N VAL A 123 -7.31 -3.97 7.35
CA VAL A 123 -7.75 -3.44 8.66
C VAL A 123 -7.66 -1.91 8.69
N ALA A 124 -6.59 -1.35 8.11
CA ALA A 124 -6.44 0.09 8.03
C ALA A 124 -7.55 0.74 7.18
N ALA A 125 -7.91 0.14 6.04
CA ALA A 125 -9.02 0.63 5.22
C ALA A 125 -10.33 0.67 6.01
N LEU A 126 -10.62 -0.37 6.80
CA LEU A 126 -11.80 -0.39 7.68
C LEU A 126 -11.74 0.72 8.74
N SER A 127 -10.58 0.92 9.36
CA SER A 127 -10.41 1.95 10.40
C SER A 127 -10.59 3.37 9.88
N TRP A 128 -10.33 3.60 8.59
CA TRP A 128 -10.57 4.87 7.90
C TRP A 128 -12.02 5.04 7.42
N GLY A 129 -12.87 4.01 7.55
CA GLY A 129 -14.28 4.05 7.19
C GLY A 129 -14.63 3.31 5.90
N GLY A 130 -13.72 2.48 5.38
CA GLY A 130 -13.98 1.62 4.23
C GLY A 130 -14.96 0.49 4.55
N GLU A 131 -15.61 -0.03 3.52
CA GLU A 131 -16.50 -1.19 3.65
C GLU A 131 -15.70 -2.50 3.76
N PRO A 132 -16.21 -3.48 4.54
CA PRO A 132 -15.59 -4.80 4.60
C PRO A 132 -15.64 -5.49 3.25
N ALA A 133 -14.54 -6.17 2.87
CA ALA A 133 -14.48 -7.02 1.69
C ALA A 133 -14.26 -8.47 2.11
N ALA A 134 -14.98 -9.41 1.49
CA ALA A 134 -14.81 -10.84 1.77
C ALA A 134 -13.42 -11.34 1.35
N PHE A 135 -12.89 -10.78 0.26
CA PHE A 135 -11.57 -11.11 -0.28
C PHE A 135 -10.79 -9.82 -0.55
N PRO A 136 -10.20 -9.19 0.49
CA PRO A 136 -9.48 -7.93 0.30
C PRO A 136 -8.37 -8.04 -0.74
N GLY A 137 -8.34 -7.07 -1.67
CA GLY A 137 -7.37 -7.03 -2.76
C GLY A 137 -7.67 -7.95 -3.96
N LEU A 138 -8.78 -8.70 -3.92
CA LEU A 138 -9.17 -9.64 -4.98
C LEU A 138 -10.55 -9.35 -5.56
N ASP A 139 -11.08 -8.16 -5.39
CA ASP A 139 -12.46 -7.79 -5.74
C ASP A 139 -12.80 -8.07 -7.21
N ASP A 140 -11.84 -7.86 -8.11
CA ASP A 140 -12.00 -8.10 -9.56
C ASP A 140 -11.84 -9.59 -9.95
N ARG A 141 -11.46 -10.47 -9.02
CA ARG A 141 -11.08 -11.87 -9.30
C ARG A 141 -12.04 -12.89 -8.71
N VAL A 142 -12.98 -12.45 -7.90
CA VAL A 142 -13.96 -13.27 -7.19
C VAL A 142 -15.39 -12.84 -7.51
N GLY A 143 -15.63 -12.62 -8.81
CA GLY A 143 -16.94 -12.32 -9.35
C GLY A 143 -17.74 -13.56 -9.68
#